data_40ee5177db8e10762ea799154b98fc7c
#
_entry.id   40ee5177db8e10762ea799154b98fc7c
#
_cell.length_a   1.000
_cell.length_b   1.000
_cell.length_c   1.000
_cell.angle_alpha   90.00
_cell.angle_beta   90.00
_cell.angle_gamma   90.00
#
_symmetry.space_group_name_H-M   'P 1'
#
loop_
_entity.id
_entity.type
_entity.pdbx_description
1 polymer ?
#
loop_
_entity_poly.entity_id
_entity_poly.type
_entity_poly.pdbx_seq_one_letter_code
_entity_poly.pdbx_strand_id
1 'polypeptide(L)'
;MGEDVGPPSVPGIPRSHRVDAGSIKEIEDVERLLADSGYVCDREIATALFLAMRLRRPLLIEGYAGVGKTEIAKVLAHALATELIRLQCYEGLDAASALYEWNYAKQILRIRAEEKSTYSPGDTEAHIFDEAYLLERPLLRALRQTRSPVLLIDEIDRADEEFEAFLLEILSEYQVSIPELGTIRAEHPPYVVLTSNRVRELGEALRRRCLYLWIDYPSLSKELNIVQTRIPDIDTVLAGQICRFVETLRGYDLDKRPGVAESLDWAQALMVLHADHLSPELARATLGCVVKTKRDIEQVMRKIPELLVEAKRTG
;
A
#
# COMPACT_ATOMS: atom_id res chain seq x y z
N MET A 1 -17.21 21.07 19.20
CA MET A 1 -17.40 21.07 17.75
C MET A 1 -16.05 20.74 17.17
N GLY A 2 -15.78 19.46 16.91
CA GLY A 2 -14.58 18.97 16.23
C GLY A 2 -14.84 18.98 14.73
N GLU A 3 -14.04 19.72 13.99
CA GLU A 3 -14.07 19.71 12.53
C GLU A 3 -13.67 18.28 12.06
N ASP A 4 -14.58 17.67 11.31
CA ASP A 4 -14.39 16.40 10.61
C ASP A 4 -13.30 16.61 9.54
N VAL A 5 -12.05 16.36 9.91
CA VAL A 5 -10.91 16.40 8.97
C VAL A 5 -11.00 15.15 8.12
N GLY A 6 -11.64 15.26 6.96
CA GLY A 6 -11.74 14.20 6.00
C GLY A 6 -10.35 13.63 5.60
N PRO A 7 -10.30 12.41 5.04
CA PRO A 7 -9.05 11.74 4.69
C PRO A 7 -8.17 12.61 3.78
N PRO A 8 -6.82 12.51 3.91
CA PRO A 8 -5.89 13.31 3.13
C PRO A 8 -6.11 13.07 1.63
N SER A 9 -6.18 14.17 0.87
CA SER A 9 -6.34 14.12 -0.58
C SER A 9 -5.09 13.52 -1.22
N VAL A 10 -5.26 12.45 -1.99
CA VAL A 10 -4.20 11.93 -2.87
C VAL A 10 -4.16 12.84 -4.10
N PRO A 11 -2.99 13.43 -4.45
CA PRO A 11 -2.88 14.30 -5.63
C PRO A 11 -3.30 13.57 -6.91
N GLY A 12 -4.18 14.19 -7.69
CA GLY A 12 -4.65 13.65 -8.98
C GLY A 12 -5.90 12.77 -8.93
N ILE A 13 -6.53 12.54 -7.77
CA ILE A 13 -7.78 11.76 -7.70
C ILE A 13 -8.97 12.68 -7.46
N PRO A 14 -10.01 12.69 -8.33
CA PRO A 14 -11.23 13.47 -8.14
C PRO A 14 -11.97 13.03 -6.87
N ARG A 15 -12.67 13.95 -6.19
CA ARG A 15 -13.55 13.61 -5.07
C ARG A 15 -14.71 12.78 -5.57
N SER A 16 -14.67 11.45 -5.38
CA SER A 16 -15.74 10.54 -5.77
C SER A 16 -16.93 10.65 -4.81
N HIS A 17 -18.15 10.39 -5.35
CA HIS A 17 -19.33 10.17 -4.54
C HIS A 17 -19.10 8.98 -3.60
N ARG A 18 -19.52 9.11 -2.32
CA ARG A 18 -19.43 8.04 -1.34
C ARG A 18 -20.16 6.80 -1.86
N VAL A 19 -19.42 5.74 -2.14
CA VAL A 19 -19.99 4.44 -2.52
C VAL A 19 -20.05 3.58 -1.27
N ASP A 20 -21.26 3.10 -0.94
CA ASP A 20 -21.41 2.11 0.12
C ASP A 20 -20.92 0.75 -0.40
N ALA A 21 -20.06 0.07 0.35
CA ALA A 21 -19.59 -1.27 -0.01
C ALA A 21 -20.73 -2.28 -0.23
N GLY A 22 -21.89 -2.07 0.39
CA GLY A 22 -23.11 -2.85 0.16
C GLY A 22 -23.72 -2.66 -1.24
N SER A 23 -23.40 -1.56 -1.94
CA SER A 23 -23.87 -1.31 -3.31
C SER A 23 -23.06 -2.03 -4.38
N ILE A 24 -21.88 -2.54 -4.03
CA ILE A 24 -21.00 -3.31 -4.94
C ILE A 24 -21.56 -4.73 -5.05
N LYS A 25 -22.20 -5.02 -6.17
CA LYS A 25 -22.88 -6.33 -6.41
C LYS A 25 -22.15 -7.18 -7.42
N GLU A 26 -21.45 -6.59 -8.35
CA GLU A 26 -20.79 -7.22 -9.48
C GLU A 26 -19.33 -6.78 -9.61
N ILE A 27 -18.53 -7.52 -10.36
CA ILE A 27 -17.11 -7.21 -10.59
C ILE A 27 -16.96 -5.88 -11.32
N GLU A 28 -17.86 -5.59 -12.23
CA GLU A 28 -17.94 -4.36 -13.02
C GLU A 28 -18.13 -3.12 -12.14
N ASP A 29 -18.75 -3.27 -10.97
CA ASP A 29 -18.86 -2.17 -10.00
C ASP A 29 -17.49 -1.82 -9.42
N VAL A 30 -16.64 -2.83 -9.15
CA VAL A 30 -15.27 -2.63 -8.69
C VAL A 30 -14.41 -2.01 -9.79
N GLU A 31 -14.53 -2.49 -11.03
CA GLU A 31 -13.80 -1.92 -12.17
C GLU A 31 -14.10 -0.42 -12.32
N ARG A 32 -15.38 -0.04 -12.29
CA ARG A 32 -15.80 1.37 -12.36
C ARG A 32 -15.28 2.18 -11.17
N LEU A 33 -15.42 1.64 -9.97
CA LEU A 33 -14.98 2.29 -8.73
C LEU A 33 -13.48 2.61 -8.75
N LEU A 34 -12.66 1.70 -9.23
CA LEU A 34 -11.22 1.87 -9.36
C LEU A 34 -10.88 2.84 -10.49
N ALA A 35 -11.55 2.75 -11.63
CA ALA A 35 -11.37 3.65 -12.77
C ALA A 35 -11.72 5.10 -12.41
N ASP A 36 -12.84 5.33 -11.72
CA ASP A 36 -13.27 6.65 -11.23
C ASP A 36 -12.27 7.26 -10.24
N SER A 37 -11.50 6.38 -9.57
CA SER A 37 -10.41 6.76 -8.67
C SER A 37 -9.05 6.89 -9.38
N GLY A 38 -9.01 6.83 -10.71
CA GLY A 38 -7.79 6.98 -11.51
C GLY A 38 -6.84 5.77 -11.46
N TYR A 39 -7.39 4.58 -11.18
CA TYR A 39 -6.61 3.34 -11.18
C TYR A 39 -6.93 2.49 -12.41
N VAL A 40 -5.90 2.20 -13.22
CA VAL A 40 -6.01 1.34 -14.40
C VAL A 40 -6.02 -0.12 -13.96
N CYS A 41 -7.22 -0.70 -13.89
CA CYS A 41 -7.48 -2.02 -13.33
C CYS A 41 -7.62 -3.07 -14.43
N ASP A 42 -7.03 -4.26 -14.21
CA ASP A 42 -7.38 -5.46 -14.98
C ASP A 42 -8.52 -6.19 -14.29
N ARG A 43 -9.28 -6.97 -15.07
CA ARG A 43 -10.40 -7.77 -14.56
C ARG A 43 -9.99 -8.73 -13.44
N GLU A 44 -8.76 -9.25 -13.46
CA GLU A 44 -8.22 -10.13 -12.42
C GLU A 44 -8.11 -9.39 -11.08
N ILE A 45 -7.62 -8.16 -11.08
CA ILE A 45 -7.51 -7.30 -9.89
C ILE A 45 -8.90 -7.00 -9.35
N ALA A 46 -9.82 -6.57 -10.23
CA ALA A 46 -11.21 -6.28 -9.84
C ALA A 46 -11.90 -7.50 -9.24
N THR A 47 -11.72 -8.68 -9.85
CA THR A 47 -12.29 -9.95 -9.37
C THR A 47 -11.72 -10.31 -8.01
N ALA A 48 -10.41 -10.22 -7.81
CA ALA A 48 -9.77 -10.54 -6.54
C ALA A 48 -10.26 -9.61 -5.41
N LEU A 49 -10.36 -8.31 -5.68
CA LEU A 49 -10.90 -7.33 -4.74
C LEU A 49 -12.38 -7.57 -4.43
N PHE A 50 -13.21 -7.81 -5.45
CA PHE A 50 -14.61 -8.13 -5.28
C PHE A 50 -14.80 -9.34 -4.36
N LEU A 51 -14.08 -10.43 -4.61
CA LEU A 51 -14.12 -11.63 -3.78
C LEU A 51 -13.63 -11.37 -2.37
N ALA A 52 -12.52 -10.64 -2.19
CA ALA A 52 -11.99 -10.29 -0.88
C ALA A 52 -13.02 -9.49 -0.05
N MET A 53 -13.67 -8.52 -0.67
CA MET A 53 -14.70 -7.70 -0.03
C MET A 53 -15.95 -8.52 0.33
N ARG A 54 -16.43 -9.37 -0.58
CA ARG A 54 -17.67 -10.15 -0.39
C ARG A 54 -17.51 -11.31 0.59
N LEU A 55 -16.35 -11.97 0.57
CA LEU A 55 -16.03 -13.08 1.46
C LEU A 55 -15.45 -12.65 2.79
N ARG A 56 -15.14 -11.36 2.94
CA ARG A 56 -14.45 -10.82 4.12
C ARG A 56 -13.13 -11.57 4.42
N ARG A 57 -12.40 -11.90 3.37
CA ARG A 57 -11.10 -12.58 3.46
C ARG A 57 -9.97 -11.61 3.13
N PRO A 58 -8.82 -11.71 3.82
CA PRO A 58 -7.63 -10.97 3.46
C PRO A 58 -7.20 -11.25 2.02
N LEU A 59 -6.71 -10.23 1.31
CA LEU A 59 -6.14 -10.36 -0.03
C LEU A 59 -4.62 -10.20 0.06
N LEU A 60 -3.88 -11.27 -0.26
CA LEU A 60 -2.43 -11.24 -0.42
C LEU A 60 -2.08 -10.90 -1.87
N ILE A 61 -1.39 -9.78 -2.04
CA ILE A 61 -0.92 -9.31 -3.34
C ILE A 61 0.59 -9.49 -3.39
N GLU A 62 1.06 -10.39 -4.21
CA GLU A 62 2.48 -10.59 -4.51
C GLU A 62 2.83 -10.03 -5.90
N GLY A 63 4.07 -9.70 -6.13
CA GLY A 63 4.56 -9.21 -7.43
C GLY A 63 5.86 -8.44 -7.30
N TYR A 64 6.40 -8.00 -8.42
CA TYR A 64 7.65 -7.24 -8.45
C TYR A 64 7.55 -5.90 -7.70
N ALA A 65 8.70 -5.35 -7.29
CA ALA A 65 8.74 -4.00 -6.72
C ALA A 65 8.27 -2.97 -7.77
N GLY A 66 7.57 -1.92 -7.32
CA GLY A 66 7.16 -0.82 -8.19
C GLY A 66 6.00 -1.10 -9.16
N VAL A 67 5.31 -2.26 -9.06
CA VAL A 67 4.15 -2.58 -9.92
C VAL A 67 2.80 -2.02 -9.41
N GLY A 68 2.79 -1.33 -8.27
CA GLY A 68 1.59 -0.67 -7.74
C GLY A 68 0.76 -1.47 -6.74
N LYS A 69 1.31 -2.51 -6.09
CA LYS A 69 0.60 -3.33 -5.08
C LYS A 69 -0.03 -2.50 -3.95
N THR A 70 0.76 -1.64 -3.33
CA THR A 70 0.32 -0.74 -2.23
C THR A 70 -0.74 0.26 -2.70
N GLU A 71 -0.69 0.66 -3.97
CA GLU A 71 -1.64 1.62 -4.54
C GLU A 71 -3.06 1.08 -4.57
N ILE A 72 -3.25 -0.22 -4.75
CA ILE A 72 -4.57 -0.87 -4.73
C ILE A 72 -5.30 -0.59 -3.42
N ALA A 73 -4.62 -0.73 -2.28
CA ALA A 73 -5.24 -0.48 -0.98
C ALA A 73 -5.59 1.00 -0.78
N LYS A 74 -4.74 1.93 -1.26
CA LYS A 74 -5.00 3.38 -1.19
C LYS A 74 -6.22 3.75 -2.02
N VAL A 75 -6.27 3.27 -3.26
CA VAL A 75 -7.39 3.53 -4.17
C VAL A 75 -8.67 2.92 -3.65
N LEU A 76 -8.62 1.69 -3.09
CA LEU A 76 -9.78 1.06 -2.47
C LEU A 76 -10.32 1.88 -1.30
N ALA A 77 -9.44 2.36 -0.40
CA ALA A 77 -9.86 3.19 0.73
C ALA A 77 -10.50 4.52 0.27
N HIS A 78 -9.89 5.16 -0.73
CA HIS A 78 -10.43 6.39 -1.33
C HIS A 78 -11.80 6.14 -1.96
N ALA A 79 -11.93 5.09 -2.76
CA ALA A 79 -13.14 4.72 -3.48
C ALA A 79 -14.31 4.37 -2.54
N LEU A 80 -14.02 3.69 -1.42
CA LEU A 80 -15.00 3.39 -0.37
C LEU A 80 -15.23 4.56 0.59
N ALA A 81 -14.54 5.69 0.41
CA ALA A 81 -14.54 6.84 1.33
C ALA A 81 -14.37 6.41 2.80
N THR A 82 -13.43 5.49 3.04
CA THR A 82 -13.09 4.97 4.36
C THR A 82 -11.63 5.21 4.70
N GLU A 83 -11.27 5.02 5.96
CA GLU A 83 -9.89 5.23 6.41
C GLU A 83 -8.96 4.15 5.85
N LEU A 84 -7.76 4.58 5.40
CA LEU A 84 -6.64 3.69 5.14
C LEU A 84 -5.76 3.62 6.39
N ILE A 85 -5.70 2.46 7.00
CA ILE A 85 -4.80 2.20 8.12
C ILE A 85 -3.66 1.34 7.59
N ARG A 86 -2.41 1.86 7.66
CA ARG A 86 -1.23 1.17 7.14
C ARG A 86 -0.35 0.67 8.27
N LEU A 87 0.00 -0.60 8.20
CA LEU A 87 1.07 -1.23 8.96
C LEU A 87 2.21 -1.57 8.01
N GLN A 88 3.33 -0.84 8.09
CA GLN A 88 4.54 -1.15 7.35
C GLN A 88 5.32 -2.21 8.10
N CYS A 89 5.55 -3.36 7.48
CA CYS A 89 6.38 -4.41 8.06
C CYS A 89 7.87 -4.14 7.85
N TYR A 90 8.66 -4.52 8.84
CA TYR A 90 10.12 -4.43 8.84
C TYR A 90 10.68 -5.55 9.71
N GLU A 91 11.97 -5.83 9.57
CA GLU A 91 12.66 -6.86 10.34
C GLU A 91 12.65 -6.52 11.84
N GLY A 92 12.17 -7.45 12.67
CA GLY A 92 12.01 -7.27 14.12
C GLY A 92 10.73 -6.52 14.53
N LEU A 93 9.73 -6.39 13.64
CA LEU A 93 8.42 -5.89 14.01
C LEU A 93 7.75 -6.87 14.98
N ASP A 94 7.44 -6.38 16.18
CA ASP A 94 6.78 -7.15 17.24
C ASP A 94 5.27 -6.83 17.34
N ALA A 95 4.56 -7.67 18.10
CA ALA A 95 3.14 -7.52 18.34
C ALA A 95 2.82 -6.20 19.07
N ALA A 96 3.67 -5.75 20.00
CA ALA A 96 3.45 -4.50 20.74
C ALA A 96 3.50 -3.30 19.80
N SER A 97 4.47 -3.23 18.89
CA SER A 97 4.59 -2.15 17.90
C SER A 97 3.45 -2.13 16.90
N ALA A 98 2.80 -3.26 16.65
CA ALA A 98 1.72 -3.38 15.68
C ALA A 98 0.33 -3.24 16.28
N LEU A 99 0.14 -3.64 17.55
CA LEU A 99 -1.16 -3.74 18.18
C LEU A 99 -1.46 -2.58 19.13
N TYR A 100 -0.71 -2.46 20.22
CA TYR A 100 -0.87 -1.38 21.19
C TYR A 100 0.38 -1.20 22.03
N GLU A 101 0.48 -0.06 22.66
CA GLU A 101 1.50 0.28 23.65
C GLU A 101 0.85 1.04 24.81
N TRP A 102 1.30 0.79 26.03
CA TRP A 102 0.88 1.60 27.17
C TRP A 102 1.61 2.94 27.19
N ASN A 103 0.87 4.02 27.43
CA ASN A 103 1.46 5.36 27.62
C ASN A 103 2.09 5.47 29.01
N TYR A 104 3.26 4.82 29.17
CA TYR A 104 3.98 4.80 30.43
C TYR A 104 4.27 6.19 31.01
N ALA A 105 4.56 7.17 30.17
CA ALA A 105 4.78 8.54 30.60
C ALA A 105 3.54 9.12 31.30
N LYS A 106 2.38 8.91 30.70
CA LYS A 106 1.09 9.35 31.28
C LYS A 106 0.74 8.58 32.56
N GLN A 107 1.01 7.27 32.58
CA GLN A 107 0.82 6.43 33.78
C GLN A 107 1.69 6.91 34.95
N ILE A 108 2.99 7.17 34.71
CA ILE A 108 3.89 7.67 35.77
C ILE A 108 3.45 9.03 36.29
N LEU A 109 3.00 9.93 35.42
CA LEU A 109 2.46 11.23 35.86
C LEU A 109 1.21 11.06 36.72
N ARG A 110 0.35 10.11 36.40
CA ARG A 110 -0.84 9.79 37.17
C ARG A 110 -0.51 9.25 38.56
N ILE A 111 0.38 8.25 38.63
CA ILE A 111 0.87 7.66 39.86
C ILE A 111 1.42 8.74 40.80
N ARG A 112 2.30 9.62 40.30
CA ARG A 112 2.85 10.75 41.09
C ARG A 112 1.79 11.75 41.58
N ALA A 113 0.74 11.97 40.79
CA ALA A 113 -0.36 12.84 41.19
C ALA A 113 -1.20 12.21 42.28
N GLU A 114 -1.38 10.89 42.26
CA GLU A 114 -2.17 10.12 43.25
C GLU A 114 -1.39 9.82 44.52
N GLU A 115 -0.06 9.79 44.52
CA GLU A 115 0.75 9.70 45.74
C GLU A 115 0.41 10.80 46.79
N LYS A 116 -0.14 11.91 46.34
CA LYS A 116 -0.56 13.02 47.20
C LYS A 116 -2.06 12.98 47.57
N SER A 117 -2.76 11.94 47.15
CA SER A 117 -4.22 11.79 47.38
C SER A 117 -4.52 10.53 48.23
N THR A 118 -5.74 10.41 48.70
CA THR A 118 -6.22 9.34 49.61
C THR A 118 -6.64 8.05 48.88
N TYR A 119 -6.17 7.81 47.64
CA TYR A 119 -6.50 6.59 46.91
C TYR A 119 -5.75 5.36 47.45
N SER A 120 -6.41 4.18 47.41
CA SER A 120 -5.74 2.93 47.75
C SER A 120 -4.83 2.47 46.63
N PRO A 121 -3.75 1.71 46.91
CA PRO A 121 -2.86 1.18 45.85
C PRO A 121 -3.57 0.36 44.78
N GLY A 122 -4.63 -0.38 45.13
CA GLY A 122 -5.42 -1.18 44.20
C GLY A 122 -6.27 -0.35 43.25
N ASP A 123 -6.80 0.81 43.72
CA ASP A 123 -7.56 1.73 42.87
C ASP A 123 -6.64 2.39 41.81
N THR A 124 -5.41 2.73 42.21
CA THR A 124 -4.43 3.33 41.31
C THR A 124 -4.02 2.35 40.21
N GLU A 125 -3.81 1.07 40.55
CA GLU A 125 -3.44 0.02 39.58
C GLU A 125 -4.56 -0.18 38.55
N ALA A 126 -5.83 -0.28 38.97
CA ALA A 126 -6.97 -0.37 38.07
C ALA A 126 -7.09 0.83 37.13
N HIS A 127 -6.76 2.04 37.62
CA HIS A 127 -6.85 3.25 36.82
C HIS A 127 -5.73 3.43 35.78
N ILE A 128 -4.51 2.94 36.02
CA ILE A 128 -3.38 3.14 35.08
C ILE A 128 -3.41 2.20 33.88
N PHE A 129 -4.17 1.10 33.96
CA PHE A 129 -4.41 0.18 32.86
C PHE A 129 -5.78 0.38 32.18
N ASP A 130 -6.36 1.57 32.31
CA ASP A 130 -7.56 1.98 31.61
C ASP A 130 -7.27 2.31 30.13
N GLU A 131 -8.29 2.23 29.29
CA GLU A 131 -8.23 2.61 27.85
C GLU A 131 -7.64 4.00 27.61
N ALA A 132 -7.81 4.92 28.57
CA ALA A 132 -7.26 6.27 28.50
C ALA A 132 -5.72 6.33 28.41
N TYR A 133 -5.04 5.24 28.76
CA TYR A 133 -3.57 5.10 28.70
C TYR A 133 -3.10 4.19 27.60
N LEU A 134 -4.02 3.63 26.80
CA LEU A 134 -3.71 2.78 25.67
C LEU A 134 -3.36 3.63 24.44
N LEU A 135 -2.21 3.37 23.84
CA LEU A 135 -1.83 3.92 22.54
C LEU A 135 -2.16 2.89 21.47
N GLU A 136 -3.21 3.17 20.72
CA GLU A 136 -3.62 2.30 19.63
C GLU A 136 -2.57 2.30 18.50
N ARG A 137 -2.06 1.14 18.16
CA ARG A 137 -1.24 0.91 16.99
C ARG A 137 -2.11 0.44 15.81
N PRO A 138 -1.59 0.33 14.58
CA PRO A 138 -2.42 0.13 13.38
C PRO A 138 -3.43 -1.02 13.47
N LEU A 139 -3.05 -2.16 14.05
CA LEU A 139 -3.95 -3.31 14.14
C LEU A 139 -5.13 -3.05 15.07
N LEU A 140 -4.89 -2.56 16.29
CA LEU A 140 -5.96 -2.24 17.22
C LEU A 140 -6.85 -1.12 16.70
N ARG A 141 -6.24 -0.08 16.13
CA ARG A 141 -6.97 1.01 15.49
C ARG A 141 -7.91 0.52 14.39
N ALA A 142 -7.48 -0.48 13.60
CA ALA A 142 -8.32 -1.06 12.56
C ALA A 142 -9.52 -1.84 13.11
N LEU A 143 -9.34 -2.52 14.26
CA LEU A 143 -10.42 -3.27 14.92
C LEU A 143 -11.46 -2.36 15.60
N ARG A 144 -11.07 -1.17 16.03
CA ARG A 144 -11.94 -0.23 16.78
C ARG A 144 -12.67 0.79 15.91
N GLN A 145 -12.54 0.71 14.60
CA GLN A 145 -13.22 1.63 13.70
C GLN A 145 -14.74 1.47 13.73
N THR A 146 -15.45 2.57 13.67
CA THR A 146 -16.92 2.63 13.58
C THR A 146 -17.46 2.35 12.18
N ARG A 147 -16.57 2.17 11.20
CA ARG A 147 -16.84 1.75 9.81
C ARG A 147 -15.70 0.88 9.35
N SER A 148 -15.98 -0.10 8.47
CA SER A 148 -14.93 -0.98 7.94
C SER A 148 -13.81 -0.17 7.27
N PRO A 149 -12.62 -0.08 7.84
CA PRO A 149 -11.47 0.58 7.21
C PRO A 149 -10.83 -0.34 6.18
N VAL A 150 -9.90 0.19 5.38
CA VAL A 150 -8.93 -0.63 4.65
C VAL A 150 -7.67 -0.75 5.52
N LEU A 151 -7.33 -1.96 5.93
CA LEU A 151 -6.09 -2.28 6.62
C LEU A 151 -5.06 -2.79 5.60
N LEU A 152 -4.02 -2.01 5.39
CA LEU A 152 -2.89 -2.37 4.55
C LEU A 152 -1.73 -2.88 5.42
N ILE A 153 -1.39 -4.14 5.29
CA ILE A 153 -0.19 -4.76 5.87
C ILE A 153 0.85 -4.82 4.75
N ASP A 154 1.76 -3.85 4.75
CA ASP A 154 2.66 -3.60 3.62
C ASP A 154 4.02 -4.27 3.83
N GLU A 155 4.53 -4.95 2.81
CA GLU A 155 5.78 -5.71 2.80
C GLU A 155 5.85 -6.78 3.92
N ILE A 156 4.81 -7.61 4.04
CA ILE A 156 4.72 -8.66 5.08
C ILE A 156 5.88 -9.65 5.03
N ASP A 157 6.49 -9.84 3.88
CA ASP A 157 7.68 -10.66 3.66
C ASP A 157 8.96 -10.13 4.34
N ARG A 158 8.88 -8.96 4.99
CA ARG A 158 9.96 -8.42 5.86
C ARG A 158 9.79 -8.73 7.34
N ALA A 159 8.59 -9.12 7.76
CA ALA A 159 8.35 -9.56 9.13
C ALA A 159 8.82 -11.02 9.31
N ASP A 160 9.00 -11.44 10.54
CA ASP A 160 9.37 -12.83 10.88
C ASP A 160 8.14 -13.75 10.97
N GLU A 161 8.39 -15.04 11.20
CA GLU A 161 7.34 -16.06 11.33
C GLU A 161 6.51 -15.90 12.61
N GLU A 162 7.08 -15.35 13.68
CA GLU A 162 6.35 -15.10 14.93
C GLU A 162 5.29 -14.05 14.72
N PHE A 163 5.62 -12.99 13.98
CA PHE A 163 4.67 -11.96 13.61
C PHE A 163 3.57 -12.48 12.66
N GLU A 164 3.90 -13.36 11.71
CA GLU A 164 2.89 -14.01 10.88
C GLU A 164 1.92 -14.85 11.72
N ALA A 165 2.43 -15.62 12.69
CA ALA A 165 1.59 -16.41 13.59
C ALA A 165 0.65 -15.52 14.43
N PHE A 166 1.15 -14.38 14.91
CA PHE A 166 0.35 -13.37 15.59
C PHE A 166 -0.76 -12.77 14.70
N LEU A 167 -0.43 -12.45 13.44
CA LEU A 167 -1.43 -11.97 12.48
C LEU A 167 -2.52 -12.99 12.19
N LEU A 168 -2.19 -14.29 12.20
CA LEU A 168 -3.18 -15.36 11.98
C LEU A 168 -4.33 -15.33 12.99
N GLU A 169 -4.04 -15.03 14.26
CA GLU A 169 -5.06 -14.89 15.30
C GLU A 169 -6.01 -13.73 14.97
N ILE A 170 -5.44 -12.56 14.69
CA ILE A 170 -6.21 -11.33 14.40
C ILE A 170 -7.04 -11.46 13.13
N LEU A 171 -6.45 -11.97 12.05
CA LEU A 171 -7.11 -12.07 10.75
C LEU A 171 -8.16 -13.18 10.66
N SER A 172 -8.18 -14.12 11.61
CA SER A 172 -9.16 -15.21 11.63
C SER A 172 -10.53 -14.75 12.10
N GLU A 173 -10.57 -13.98 13.18
CA GLU A 173 -11.82 -13.59 13.86
C GLU A 173 -11.97 -12.08 14.02
N TYR A 174 -11.01 -11.28 13.51
CA TYR A 174 -10.95 -9.83 13.68
C TYR A 174 -11.11 -9.41 15.15
N GLN A 175 -10.38 -10.10 16.01
CA GLN A 175 -10.36 -9.85 17.46
C GLN A 175 -8.94 -9.96 18.01
N VAL A 176 -8.75 -9.41 19.19
CA VAL A 176 -7.51 -9.51 19.97
C VAL A 176 -7.84 -9.51 21.45
N SER A 177 -7.08 -10.24 22.24
CA SER A 177 -7.18 -10.25 23.70
C SER A 177 -6.05 -9.42 24.30
N ILE A 178 -6.44 -8.37 25.05
CA ILE A 178 -5.53 -7.55 25.86
C ILE A 178 -5.75 -7.94 27.30
N PRO A 179 -4.72 -8.40 28.05
CA PRO A 179 -4.87 -8.97 29.39
C PRO A 179 -5.72 -8.10 30.35
N GLU A 180 -5.51 -6.78 30.32
CA GLU A 180 -6.14 -5.84 31.24
C GLU A 180 -7.53 -5.36 30.77
N LEU A 181 -7.81 -5.45 29.46
CA LEU A 181 -9.04 -4.92 28.84
C LEU A 181 -9.97 -6.01 28.33
N GLY A 182 -9.52 -7.28 28.33
CA GLY A 182 -10.28 -8.39 27.78
C GLY A 182 -10.20 -8.48 26.24
N THR A 183 -11.18 -9.14 25.64
CA THR A 183 -11.21 -9.36 24.19
C THR A 183 -11.89 -8.21 23.47
N ILE A 184 -11.17 -7.58 22.58
CA ILE A 184 -11.65 -6.54 21.66
C ILE A 184 -11.93 -7.17 20.32
N ARG A 185 -13.18 -7.09 19.86
CA ARG A 185 -13.62 -7.61 18.56
C ARG A 185 -14.10 -6.47 17.68
N ALA A 186 -13.75 -6.52 16.39
CA ALA A 186 -14.21 -5.54 15.43
C ALA A 186 -15.73 -5.65 15.18
N GLU A 187 -16.48 -4.59 15.44
CA GLU A 187 -17.90 -4.48 15.03
C GLU A 187 -17.99 -4.34 13.50
N HIS A 188 -17.01 -3.65 12.91
CA HIS A 188 -16.89 -3.39 11.49
C HIS A 188 -15.56 -3.98 10.98
N PRO A 189 -15.50 -5.28 10.63
CA PRO A 189 -14.28 -5.92 10.17
C PRO A 189 -13.60 -5.16 9.04
N PRO A 190 -12.28 -4.94 9.08
CA PRO A 190 -11.53 -4.23 8.04
C PRO A 190 -11.52 -5.02 6.72
N TYR A 191 -11.35 -4.30 5.61
CA TYR A 191 -10.90 -4.89 4.34
C TYR A 191 -9.38 -5.00 4.38
N VAL A 192 -8.85 -6.21 4.43
CA VAL A 192 -7.42 -6.43 4.65
C VAL A 192 -6.71 -6.71 3.33
N VAL A 193 -5.67 -5.94 3.07
CA VAL A 193 -4.75 -6.13 1.94
C VAL A 193 -3.35 -6.34 2.50
N LEU A 194 -2.72 -7.46 2.15
CA LEU A 194 -1.32 -7.72 2.43
C LEU A 194 -0.52 -7.57 1.15
N THR A 195 0.67 -6.97 1.21
CA THR A 195 1.58 -6.91 0.06
C THR A 195 2.88 -7.64 0.36
N SER A 196 3.47 -8.25 -0.67
CA SER A 196 4.75 -8.94 -0.59
C SER A 196 5.57 -8.71 -1.87
N ASN A 197 6.87 -8.49 -1.72
CA ASN A 197 7.85 -8.45 -2.79
C ASN A 197 8.58 -9.80 -2.96
N ARG A 198 8.19 -10.82 -2.19
CA ARG A 198 8.80 -12.15 -2.14
C ARG A 198 10.29 -12.14 -1.77
N VAL A 199 10.68 -11.27 -0.85
CA VAL A 199 12.04 -11.29 -0.27
C VAL A 199 12.27 -12.61 0.46
N ARG A 200 11.24 -13.15 1.14
CA ARG A 200 11.15 -14.51 1.66
C ARG A 200 9.78 -15.13 1.33
N GLU A 201 9.67 -16.43 1.47
CA GLU A 201 8.38 -17.11 1.38
C GLU A 201 7.57 -16.92 2.67
N LEU A 202 6.28 -16.65 2.50
CA LEU A 202 5.33 -16.54 3.60
C LEU A 202 4.88 -17.92 4.07
N GLY A 203 4.59 -18.06 5.36
CA GLY A 203 4.09 -19.27 5.96
C GLY A 203 2.80 -19.78 5.29
N GLU A 204 2.71 -21.10 5.13
CA GLU A 204 1.56 -21.73 4.47
C GLU A 204 0.23 -21.43 5.18
N ALA A 205 0.25 -21.30 6.51
CA ALA A 205 -0.90 -20.99 7.32
C ALA A 205 -1.50 -19.60 6.97
N LEU A 206 -0.66 -18.57 6.78
CA LEU A 206 -1.08 -17.24 6.37
C LEU A 206 -1.62 -17.27 4.94
N ARG A 207 -0.90 -17.91 4.01
CA ARG A 207 -1.32 -18.02 2.60
C ARG A 207 -2.68 -18.69 2.44
N ARG A 208 -2.98 -19.75 3.19
CA ARG A 208 -4.28 -20.44 3.15
C ARG A 208 -5.45 -19.58 3.63
N ARG A 209 -5.22 -18.61 4.50
CA ARG A 209 -6.26 -17.69 4.97
C ARG A 209 -6.56 -16.57 4.00
N CYS A 210 -5.61 -16.23 3.13
CA CYS A 210 -5.74 -15.16 2.16
C CYS A 210 -6.35 -15.66 0.84
N LEU A 211 -7.01 -14.77 0.11
CA LEU A 211 -7.11 -14.86 -1.34
C LEU A 211 -5.77 -14.39 -1.92
N TYR A 212 -5.39 -14.92 -3.07
CA TYR A 212 -4.08 -14.66 -3.67
C TYR A 212 -4.22 -13.93 -4.99
N LEU A 213 -3.40 -12.92 -5.20
CA LEU A 213 -3.26 -12.19 -6.44
C LEU A 213 -1.79 -11.97 -6.75
N TRP A 214 -1.36 -12.39 -7.95
CA TRP A 214 -0.05 -12.05 -8.50
C TRP A 214 -0.18 -10.84 -9.42
N ILE A 215 0.70 -9.84 -9.26
CA ILE A 215 0.78 -8.68 -10.17
C ILE A 215 2.15 -8.68 -10.83
N ASP A 216 2.12 -8.84 -12.15
CA ASP A 216 3.29 -8.76 -13.01
C ASP A 216 3.53 -7.33 -13.50
N TYR A 217 4.62 -7.11 -14.22
CA TYR A 217 4.78 -5.88 -14.99
C TYR A 217 3.64 -5.74 -15.99
N PRO A 218 3.08 -4.53 -16.13
CA PRO A 218 2.00 -4.30 -17.08
C PRO A 218 2.48 -4.47 -18.53
N SER A 219 1.56 -4.77 -19.42
CA SER A 219 1.82 -4.66 -20.86
C SER A 219 2.13 -3.20 -21.23
N LEU A 220 2.81 -3.00 -22.37
CA LEU A 220 3.12 -1.65 -22.87
C LEU A 220 1.87 -0.75 -22.94
N SER A 221 0.77 -1.27 -23.47
CA SER A 221 -0.50 -0.53 -23.60
C SER A 221 -1.08 -0.13 -22.23
N LYS A 222 -1.02 -1.04 -21.25
CA LYS A 222 -1.47 -0.74 -19.89
C LYS A 222 -0.57 0.27 -19.21
N GLU A 223 0.75 0.14 -19.35
CA GLU A 223 1.70 1.09 -18.74
C GLU A 223 1.55 2.49 -19.34
N LEU A 224 1.36 2.60 -20.66
CA LEU A 224 1.07 3.87 -21.33
C LEU A 224 -0.21 4.50 -20.77
N ASN A 225 -1.28 3.71 -20.62
CA ASN A 225 -2.54 4.19 -20.02
C ASN A 225 -2.33 4.65 -18.57
N ILE A 226 -1.54 3.93 -17.77
CA ILE A 226 -1.20 4.35 -16.40
C ILE A 226 -0.47 5.69 -16.41
N VAL A 227 0.56 5.84 -17.26
CA VAL A 227 1.34 7.08 -17.34
C VAL A 227 0.46 8.26 -17.74
N GLN A 228 -0.40 8.11 -18.76
CA GLN A 228 -1.31 9.16 -19.22
C GLN A 228 -2.40 9.49 -18.20
N THR A 229 -2.92 8.51 -17.47
CA THR A 229 -3.91 8.72 -16.42
C THR A 229 -3.33 9.46 -15.22
N ARG A 230 -2.08 9.15 -14.86
CA ARG A 230 -1.41 9.76 -13.69
C ARG A 230 -0.75 11.09 -14.00
N ILE A 231 -0.42 11.33 -15.27
CA ILE A 231 0.23 12.54 -15.75
C ILE A 231 -0.54 13.02 -16.99
N PRO A 232 -1.72 13.65 -16.82
CA PRO A 232 -2.60 14.00 -17.95
C PRO A 232 -1.97 14.94 -18.98
N ASP A 233 -1.03 15.79 -18.56
CA ASP A 233 -0.38 16.81 -19.42
C ASP A 233 0.86 16.28 -20.16
N ILE A 234 1.18 14.99 -20.05
CA ILE A 234 2.34 14.41 -20.74
C ILE A 234 2.05 14.28 -22.24
N ASP A 235 3.04 14.67 -23.07
CA ASP A 235 2.96 14.42 -24.50
C ASP A 235 2.89 12.91 -24.81
N THR A 236 1.98 12.53 -25.70
CA THR A 236 1.72 11.12 -26.04
C THR A 236 2.95 10.43 -26.65
N VAL A 237 3.77 11.14 -27.43
CA VAL A 237 4.98 10.62 -28.05
C VAL A 237 6.02 10.35 -26.96
N LEU A 238 6.23 11.30 -26.07
CA LEU A 238 7.15 11.16 -24.93
C LEU A 238 6.73 10.00 -24.03
N ALA A 239 5.44 9.93 -23.64
CA ALA A 239 4.93 8.82 -22.83
C ALA A 239 5.18 7.44 -23.48
N GLY A 240 4.91 7.33 -24.78
CA GLY A 240 5.19 6.13 -25.56
C GLY A 240 6.66 5.75 -25.58
N GLN A 241 7.56 6.74 -25.73
CA GLN A 241 9.01 6.51 -25.72
C GLN A 241 9.52 6.04 -24.35
N ILE A 242 9.02 6.63 -23.26
CA ILE A 242 9.36 6.22 -21.90
C ILE A 242 8.93 4.78 -21.66
N CYS A 243 7.68 4.43 -21.92
CA CYS A 243 7.14 3.09 -21.67
C CYS A 243 7.89 2.01 -22.45
N ARG A 244 8.17 2.24 -23.75
CA ARG A 244 8.94 1.27 -24.57
C ARG A 244 10.38 1.16 -24.10
N PHE A 245 11.01 2.26 -23.72
CA PHE A 245 12.38 2.23 -23.19
C PHE A 245 12.43 1.38 -21.91
N VAL A 246 11.50 1.57 -20.99
CA VAL A 246 11.43 0.81 -19.74
C VAL A 246 11.07 -0.65 -19.99
N GLU A 247 10.12 -0.94 -20.87
CA GLU A 247 9.79 -2.32 -21.28
C GLU A 247 11.00 -3.06 -21.83
N THR A 248 11.77 -2.41 -22.73
CA THR A 248 13.02 -2.97 -23.30
C THR A 248 14.07 -3.21 -22.21
N LEU A 249 14.19 -2.29 -21.23
CA LEU A 249 15.10 -2.45 -20.09
C LEU A 249 14.77 -3.68 -19.24
N ARG A 250 13.49 -3.99 -19.05
CA ARG A 250 13.06 -5.19 -18.28
C ARG A 250 13.53 -6.50 -18.92
N GLY A 251 13.82 -6.50 -20.23
CA GLY A 251 14.41 -7.63 -20.94
C GLY A 251 15.91 -7.82 -20.71
N TYR A 252 16.60 -6.85 -20.10
CA TYR A 252 18.02 -6.95 -19.82
C TYR A 252 18.30 -7.62 -18.48
N ASP A 253 19.51 -8.16 -18.34
CA ASP A 253 20.02 -8.71 -17.08
C ASP A 253 20.45 -7.56 -16.16
N LEU A 254 19.48 -6.99 -15.44
CA LEU A 254 19.67 -5.92 -14.46
C LEU A 254 19.54 -6.47 -13.06
N ASP A 255 20.34 -5.94 -12.14
CA ASP A 255 20.23 -6.23 -10.71
C ASP A 255 18.85 -5.81 -10.18
N LYS A 256 18.34 -4.68 -10.69
CA LYS A 256 17.02 -4.16 -10.33
C LYS A 256 16.26 -3.70 -11.57
N ARG A 257 15.26 -4.48 -11.98
CA ARG A 257 14.38 -4.12 -13.09
C ARG A 257 13.45 -2.98 -12.69
N PRO A 258 13.28 -1.96 -13.57
CA PRO A 258 12.39 -0.84 -13.27
C PRO A 258 10.91 -1.26 -13.28
N GLY A 259 10.16 -0.81 -12.27
CA GLY A 259 8.71 -0.96 -12.19
C GLY A 259 7.97 0.21 -12.86
N VAL A 260 6.65 0.25 -12.67
CA VAL A 260 5.79 1.36 -13.13
C VAL A 260 6.10 2.65 -12.36
N ALA A 261 6.49 2.53 -11.10
CA ALA A 261 6.87 3.69 -10.29
C ALA A 261 8.04 4.45 -10.93
N GLU A 262 9.06 3.73 -11.39
CA GLU A 262 10.22 4.33 -12.08
C GLU A 262 9.82 4.98 -13.41
N SER A 263 8.85 4.42 -14.15
CA SER A 263 8.31 5.03 -15.37
C SER A 263 7.62 6.35 -15.08
N LEU A 264 6.81 6.41 -14.01
CA LEU A 264 6.12 7.62 -13.58
C LEU A 264 7.10 8.68 -13.09
N ASP A 265 8.07 8.31 -12.25
CA ASP A 265 9.11 9.21 -11.75
C ASP A 265 9.91 9.82 -12.91
N TRP A 266 10.26 8.99 -13.91
CA TRP A 266 11.00 9.47 -15.08
C TRP A 266 10.17 10.38 -15.97
N ALA A 267 8.90 10.03 -16.19
CA ALA A 267 7.98 10.88 -16.93
C ALA A 267 7.85 12.26 -16.28
N GLN A 268 7.68 12.32 -14.96
CA GLN A 268 7.62 13.59 -14.21
C GLN A 268 8.93 14.38 -14.32
N ALA A 269 10.09 13.71 -14.20
CA ALA A 269 11.38 14.35 -14.33
C ALA A 269 11.59 14.97 -15.73
N LEU A 270 11.19 14.26 -16.80
CA LEU A 270 11.28 14.75 -18.17
C LEU A 270 10.33 15.93 -18.43
N MET A 271 9.14 15.92 -17.84
CA MET A 271 8.21 17.06 -17.92
C MET A 271 8.78 18.32 -17.23
N VAL A 272 9.41 18.16 -16.06
CA VAL A 272 10.09 19.28 -15.37
C VAL A 272 11.21 19.88 -16.24
N LEU A 273 11.84 19.05 -17.08
CA LEU A 273 12.88 19.47 -18.04
C LEU A 273 12.28 20.00 -19.37
N HIS A 274 10.94 20.11 -19.46
CA HIS A 274 10.22 20.55 -20.68
C HIS A 274 10.57 19.73 -21.92
N ALA A 275 10.77 18.42 -21.74
CA ALA A 275 11.07 17.52 -22.83
C ALA A 275 9.79 17.16 -23.60
N ASP A 276 9.85 17.25 -24.94
CA ASP A 276 8.81 16.79 -25.87
C ASP A 276 9.11 15.41 -26.46
N HIS A 277 10.38 14.98 -26.39
CA HIS A 277 10.83 13.67 -26.84
C HIS A 277 12.07 13.21 -26.06
N LEU A 278 12.35 11.91 -26.10
CA LEU A 278 13.52 11.33 -25.42
C LEU A 278 14.75 11.43 -26.34
N SER A 279 15.65 12.40 -26.06
CA SER A 279 16.94 12.52 -26.69
C SER A 279 18.01 11.68 -26.00
N PRO A 280 19.15 11.35 -26.69
CA PRO A 280 20.27 10.64 -26.07
C PRO A 280 20.86 11.39 -24.86
N GLU A 281 20.89 12.71 -24.90
CA GLU A 281 21.42 13.59 -23.84
C GLU A 281 20.51 13.53 -22.61
N LEU A 282 19.20 13.67 -22.83
CA LEU A 282 18.19 13.58 -21.77
C LEU A 282 18.17 12.19 -21.13
N ALA A 283 18.19 11.13 -21.94
CA ALA A 283 18.20 9.76 -21.44
C ALA A 283 19.43 9.49 -20.55
N ARG A 284 20.63 10.00 -20.95
CA ARG A 284 21.83 9.89 -20.12
C ARG A 284 21.74 10.68 -18.83
N ALA A 285 21.29 11.92 -18.91
CA ALA A 285 21.23 12.83 -17.78
C ALA A 285 20.21 12.38 -16.71
N THR A 286 19.13 11.71 -17.14
CA THR A 286 18.01 11.31 -16.27
C THR A 286 17.94 9.82 -15.99
N LEU A 287 18.93 9.01 -16.46
CA LEU A 287 18.91 7.56 -16.32
C LEU A 287 18.76 7.09 -14.87
N GLY A 288 19.29 7.86 -13.91
CA GLY A 288 19.13 7.60 -12.47
C GLY A 288 17.69 7.63 -11.96
N CYS A 289 16.73 8.18 -12.72
CA CYS A 289 15.32 8.07 -12.38
C CYS A 289 14.81 6.63 -12.54
N VAL A 290 15.34 5.88 -13.51
CA VAL A 290 14.86 4.56 -13.90
C VAL A 290 15.75 3.43 -13.37
N VAL A 291 17.07 3.63 -13.40
CA VAL A 291 18.07 2.63 -13.02
C VAL A 291 18.72 3.01 -11.71
N LYS A 292 18.71 2.11 -10.71
CA LYS A 292 19.04 2.42 -9.32
C LYS A 292 20.35 1.83 -8.81
N THR A 293 21.12 1.11 -9.66
CA THR A 293 22.44 0.58 -9.27
C THR A 293 23.54 1.10 -10.21
N LYS A 294 24.75 1.26 -9.68
CA LYS A 294 25.89 1.73 -10.49
C LYS A 294 26.20 0.78 -11.64
N ARG A 295 26.16 -0.54 -11.36
CA ARG A 295 26.41 -1.59 -12.38
C ARG A 295 25.41 -1.47 -13.53
N ASP A 296 24.12 -1.37 -13.21
CA ASP A 296 23.07 -1.28 -14.22
C ASP A 296 23.18 0.03 -15.01
N ILE A 297 23.51 1.16 -14.36
CA ILE A 297 23.75 2.44 -15.04
C ILE A 297 24.88 2.30 -16.05
N GLU A 298 26.03 1.72 -15.69
CA GLU A 298 27.17 1.53 -16.59
C GLU A 298 26.81 0.63 -17.76
N GLN A 299 26.01 -0.40 -17.53
CA GLN A 299 25.53 -1.32 -18.57
C GLN A 299 24.58 -0.61 -19.53
N VAL A 300 23.57 0.09 -19.00
CA VAL A 300 22.53 0.75 -19.80
C VAL A 300 23.09 1.95 -20.57
N MET A 301 24.02 2.71 -20.00
CA MET A 301 24.69 3.83 -20.68
C MET A 301 25.27 3.44 -22.05
N ARG A 302 25.85 2.24 -22.16
CA ARG A 302 26.42 1.71 -23.42
C ARG A 302 25.34 1.34 -24.43
N LYS A 303 24.10 1.08 -23.96
CA LYS A 303 22.97 0.61 -24.74
C LYS A 303 21.96 1.69 -25.11
N ILE A 304 22.13 2.93 -24.62
CA ILE A 304 21.21 4.04 -24.87
C ILE A 304 20.89 4.23 -26.37
N PRO A 305 21.85 4.18 -27.31
CA PRO A 305 21.51 4.34 -28.72
C PRO A 305 20.56 3.26 -29.24
N GLU A 306 20.76 1.99 -28.84
CA GLU A 306 19.91 0.86 -29.22
C GLU A 306 18.52 1.00 -28.61
N LEU A 307 18.45 1.33 -27.33
CA LEU A 307 17.19 1.54 -26.57
C LEU A 307 16.35 2.67 -27.15
N LEU A 308 16.99 3.75 -27.60
CA LEU A 308 16.27 4.86 -28.23
C LEU A 308 15.73 4.53 -29.61
N VAL A 309 16.39 3.64 -30.36
CA VAL A 309 15.86 3.13 -31.62
C VAL A 309 14.59 2.34 -31.37
N GLU A 310 14.60 1.44 -30.38
CA GLU A 310 13.42 0.67 -30.00
C GLU A 310 12.29 1.58 -29.43
N ALA A 311 12.64 2.56 -28.61
CA ALA A 311 11.68 3.51 -28.03
C ALA A 311 10.94 4.36 -29.10
N LYS A 312 11.57 4.59 -30.26
CA LYS A 312 11.01 5.36 -31.38
C LYS A 312 10.20 4.52 -32.38
N ARG A 313 10.22 3.20 -32.27
CA ARG A 313 9.40 2.35 -33.15
C ARG A 313 7.93 2.63 -32.87
N THR A 314 7.24 3.13 -33.87
CA THR A 314 5.78 3.21 -33.91
C THR A 314 5.25 1.80 -34.17
N GLY A 315 4.44 1.26 -33.24
CA GLY A 315 3.77 -0.03 -33.44
C GLY A 315 2.65 0.09 -34.47
#